data_fafc93d2cc09f1aaf7226faa324762bc
#
_entry.id   fafc93d2cc09f1aaf7226faa324762bc
#
_cell.length_a   1.000
_cell.length_b   1.000
_cell.length_c   1.000
_cell.angle_alpha   90.00
_cell.angle_beta   90.00
_cell.angle_gamma   90.00
#
_symmetry.space_group_name_H-M   'P 1'
#
loop_
_entity.id
_entity.type
_entity.pdbx_description
1 polymer ?
#
loop_
_entity_poly.entity_id
_entity_poly.type
_entity_poly.pdbx_seq_one_letter_code
_entity_poly.pdbx_strand_id
1 'polypeptide(L)' 'LMRDENAIYIILKKIRARKEELKEIIAAGLPGWDEYNKTVGEFKAYAIMEQEIQDLQKDEDGDT' A
#
# COMPACT_ATOMS: atom_id res chain seq x y z
N LEU A 1 -18.89 14.20 11.53
CA LEU A 1 -18.28 14.42 10.23
C LEU A 1 -16.91 13.82 10.19
N MET A 2 -16.68 12.97 9.20
CA MET A 2 -15.38 12.33 9.09
C MET A 2 -14.35 13.31 8.58
N ARG A 3 -13.22 13.32 9.23
CA ARG A 3 -12.10 14.16 8.78
C ARG A 3 -11.31 13.44 7.72
N ASP A 4 -10.78 14.22 6.79
CA ASP A 4 -9.92 13.66 5.74
C ASP A 4 -8.75 12.89 6.33
N GLU A 5 -8.21 13.38 7.44
CA GLU A 5 -7.09 12.73 8.11
C GLU A 5 -7.44 11.31 8.55
N ASN A 6 -8.65 11.13 9.07
CA ASN A 6 -9.08 9.81 9.50
C ASN A 6 -9.27 8.87 8.33
N ALA A 7 -9.85 9.40 7.24
CA ALA A 7 -10.03 8.61 6.03
C ALA A 7 -8.70 8.16 5.46
N ILE A 8 -7.74 9.08 5.42
CA ILE A 8 -6.41 8.77 4.89
C ILE A 8 -5.72 7.72 5.76
N TYR A 9 -5.83 7.88 7.08
CA TYR A 9 -5.24 6.90 8.00
C TYR A 9 -5.82 5.51 7.78
N ILE A 10 -7.14 5.42 7.61
CA ILE A 10 -7.80 4.14 7.40
C ILE A 10 -7.33 3.50 6.09
N ILE A 11 -7.23 4.31 5.04
CA ILE A 11 -6.76 3.81 3.75
C ILE A 11 -5.34 3.30 3.85
N LEU A 12 -4.46 4.06 4.48
CA LEU A 12 -3.07 3.64 4.66
C LEU A 12 -2.98 2.35 5.46
N LYS A 13 -3.79 2.23 6.48
CA LYS A 13 -3.79 1.02 7.30
C LYS A 13 -4.18 -0.20 6.47
N LYS A 14 -5.19 -0.05 5.61
CA LYS A 14 -5.61 -1.14 4.74
C LYS A 14 -4.56 -1.49 3.72
N ILE A 15 -3.92 -0.49 3.15
CA ILE A 15 -2.85 -0.71 2.18
C ILE A 15 -1.70 -1.48 2.83
N ARG A 16 -1.31 -1.07 4.03
CA ARG A 16 -0.21 -1.72 4.74
C ARG A 16 -0.54 -3.17 5.10
N ALA A 17 -1.79 -3.40 5.51
CA ALA A 17 -2.23 -4.76 5.82
C ALA A 17 -2.17 -5.63 4.57
N ARG A 18 -2.60 -5.10 3.43
CA ARG A 18 -2.57 -5.85 2.18
C ARG A 18 -1.14 -6.15 1.75
N LYS A 19 -0.24 -5.19 1.92
CA LYS A 19 1.17 -5.40 1.60
C LYS A 19 1.75 -6.54 2.44
N GLU A 20 1.41 -6.57 3.73
CA GLU A 20 1.89 -7.64 4.59
C GLU A 20 1.39 -9.00 4.16
N GLU A 21 0.10 -9.08 3.79
CA GLU A 21 -0.45 -10.32 3.27
C GLU A 21 0.30 -10.79 2.03
N LEU A 22 0.56 -9.87 1.12
CA LEU A 22 1.26 -10.20 -0.11
C LEU A 22 2.69 -10.63 0.16
N LYS A 23 3.35 -9.98 1.10
CA LYS A 23 4.70 -10.38 1.49
C LYS A 23 4.72 -11.81 2.03
N GLU A 24 3.73 -12.16 2.83
CA GLU A 24 3.65 -13.50 3.38
C GLU A 24 3.40 -14.54 2.30
N ILE A 25 2.55 -14.19 1.33
CA ILE A 25 2.28 -15.08 0.21
C ILE A 25 3.55 -15.32 -0.59
N ILE A 26 4.29 -14.26 -0.87
CA ILE A 26 5.54 -14.38 -1.61
C ILE A 26 6.56 -15.21 -0.84
N ALA A 27 6.67 -14.96 0.46
CA ALA A 27 7.63 -15.66 1.31
C ALA A 27 7.31 -17.15 1.43
N ALA A 28 6.01 -17.49 1.41
CA ALA A 28 5.60 -18.88 1.50
C ALA A 28 5.88 -19.66 0.22
N GLY A 29 6.11 -18.95 -0.87
CA GLY A 29 6.38 -19.58 -2.16
C GLY A 29 5.12 -19.64 -3.00
N LEU A 30 5.30 -19.34 -4.29
CA LEU A 30 4.19 -19.35 -5.24
C LEU A 30 4.45 -20.43 -6.27
N PRO A 31 3.37 -21.05 -6.78
CA PRO A 31 3.52 -22.25 -7.60
C PRO A 31 4.11 -21.99 -8.98
N GLY A 32 4.13 -20.76 -9.46
CA GLY A 32 4.62 -20.53 -10.80
C GLY A 32 5.16 -19.13 -10.96
N TRP A 33 5.91 -18.97 -12.05
CA TRP A 33 6.52 -17.70 -12.36
C TRP A 33 5.48 -16.60 -12.61
N ASP A 34 4.38 -16.97 -13.30
CA ASP A 34 3.32 -16.01 -13.58
C ASP A 34 2.65 -15.53 -12.30
N GLU A 35 2.38 -16.45 -11.40
CA GLU A 35 1.77 -16.10 -10.11
C GLU A 35 2.71 -15.21 -9.31
N TYR A 36 3.99 -15.54 -9.31
CA TYR A 36 4.98 -14.75 -8.61
C TYR A 36 5.00 -13.32 -9.14
N ASN A 37 5.10 -13.17 -10.46
CA ASN A 37 5.16 -11.85 -11.08
C ASN A 37 3.91 -11.04 -10.80
N LYS A 38 2.75 -11.68 -10.86
CA LYS A 38 1.48 -11.01 -10.59
C LYS A 38 1.43 -10.50 -9.15
N THR A 39 1.81 -11.35 -8.21
CA THR A 39 1.76 -10.99 -6.79
C THR A 39 2.75 -9.88 -6.48
N VAL A 40 3.95 -9.96 -7.03
CA VAL A 40 4.95 -8.90 -6.86
C VAL A 40 4.45 -7.59 -7.45
N GLY A 41 3.79 -7.67 -8.61
CA GLY A 41 3.20 -6.48 -9.24
C GLY A 41 2.15 -5.85 -8.35
N GLU A 42 1.29 -6.65 -7.74
CA GLU A 42 0.31 -6.13 -6.81
C GLU A 42 0.97 -5.45 -5.61
N PHE A 43 1.99 -6.10 -5.06
CA PHE A 43 2.71 -5.51 -3.94
C PHE A 43 3.29 -4.16 -4.30
N LYS A 44 3.91 -4.07 -5.48
CA LYS A 44 4.50 -2.81 -5.93
C LYS A 44 3.45 -1.73 -6.12
N ALA A 45 2.28 -2.11 -6.64
CA ALA A 45 1.21 -1.14 -6.83
C ALA A 45 0.76 -0.55 -5.50
N TYR A 46 0.60 -1.40 -4.48
CA TYR A 46 0.22 -0.90 -3.16
C TYR A 46 1.32 -0.04 -2.55
N ALA A 47 2.58 -0.40 -2.77
CA ALA A 47 3.69 0.41 -2.27
C ALA A 47 3.69 1.79 -2.91
N ILE A 48 3.40 1.86 -4.20
CA ILE A 48 3.32 3.15 -4.90
C ILE A 48 2.15 3.96 -4.37
N MET A 49 1.00 3.32 -4.18
CA MET A 49 -0.17 4.02 -3.64
C MET A 49 0.12 4.58 -2.26
N GLU A 50 0.75 3.80 -1.42
CA GLU A 50 1.12 4.26 -0.09
C GLU A 50 2.01 5.50 -0.16
N GLN A 51 3.01 5.45 -1.03
CA GLN A 51 3.94 6.55 -1.18
C GLN A 51 3.24 7.81 -1.68
N GLU A 52 2.34 7.64 -2.65
CA GLU A 52 1.63 8.79 -3.20
C GLU A 52 0.74 9.45 -2.17
N ILE A 53 0.08 8.64 -1.34
CA ILE A 53 -0.77 9.20 -0.29
C ILE A 53 0.08 9.93 0.75
N GLN A 54 1.22 9.37 1.11
CA GLN A 54 2.12 10.03 2.05
C GLN A 54 2.66 11.34 1.48
N ASP A 55 2.97 11.34 0.19
CA ASP A 55 3.46 12.56 -0.46
C ASP A 55 2.40 13.65 -0.45
N LEU A 56 1.14 13.28 -0.69
CA LEU A 56 0.05 14.26 -0.64
C LEU A 56 -0.09 14.86 0.75
N GLN A 57 0.00 14.03 1.79
CA GLN A 57 -0.06 14.53 3.16
C GLN A 57 1.10 15.48 3.44
N LYS A 58 2.27 15.12 2.97
CA LYS A 58 3.46 15.91 3.18
C LYS A 58 3.35 17.27 2.51
N ASP A 59 2.82 17.28 1.29
CA ASP A 59 2.64 18.53 0.55
C ASP A 59 1.67 19.45 1.26
N GLU A 60 0.57 18.90 1.78
CA GLU A 60 -0.38 19.70 2.54
C GLU A 60 0.26 20.30 3.77
N ASP A 61 1.01 19.49 4.51
CA ASP A 61 1.68 19.94 5.71
C ASP A 61 2.77 20.95 5.38
N GLY A 62 3.43 20.75 4.27
CA GLY A 62 4.54 21.61 3.86
C GLY A 62 4.10 22.98 3.41
N ASP A 63 2.85 23.11 3.01
CA ASP A 63 2.33 24.39 2.53
C ASP A 63 2.02 25.38 3.65
N THR A 64 2.00 24.92 4.85
CA THR A 64 1.73 25.80 5.99
C THR A 64 2.99 26.45 6.55
#